data_643da15bd0e349543ac5f462eb1bde19
#
_entry.id   643da15bd0e349543ac5f462eb1bde19
#
_cell.length_a   1.000
_cell.length_b   1.000
_cell.length_c   1.000
_cell.angle_alpha   90.00
_cell.angle_beta   90.00
_cell.angle_gamma   90.00
#
_symmetry.space_group_name_H-M   'P 1'
#
loop_
_entity.id
_entity.type
_entity.pdbx_description
1 polymer ?
#
loop_
_entity_poly.entity_id
_entity_poly.type
_entity_poly.pdbx_seq_one_letter_code
_entity_poly.pdbx_strand_id
1 'polypeptide(L)'
;MNLDPMYLIPENVQTRWASPENPSAEKGRACFDNDGRKRHPFISLPAGASATLLDLQNTSGTVRRIWITIDDRRPKMLRGFRLEMFWDGAATPAVSVPLGDFFSLGLGRMTTFHSALFSSPEGRSFNCIIPMPFRTGARIVVTNETDVDLNSFYYDVDCTVGDAHPEAAAYLHAHWRREVPTTFLEDYTILPQVEGHGRFLGCNLGVIADTGRYYRSWWGEGEVKVYLDGDTTHPTLCGTGTEDYIGTGWGQGQYAGLYQGCHVADHEKFHYCFYRLHVPDPIWFHTACHATIQQIGAWDPQSMAQMYAAGLQLVHSDRPLDMAGEARARTYGLFERQDDVSSCAWFYLDRPTNDLPALPPAKERYAGLG
;
A
#
# COMPACT_ATOMS: atom_id res chain seq x y z
N MET A 1 -3.59 -20.04 2.60
CA MET A 1 -4.52 -19.53 1.59
C MET A 1 -5.45 -20.69 1.25
N ASN A 2 -6.72 -20.65 1.70
CA ASN A 2 -7.71 -21.64 1.31
C ASN A 2 -8.17 -21.26 -0.11
N LEU A 3 -7.46 -21.72 -1.10
CA LEU A 3 -7.95 -21.68 -2.48
C LEU A 3 -9.12 -22.67 -2.57
N ASP A 4 -10.22 -22.27 -3.16
CA ASP A 4 -11.27 -23.21 -3.50
C ASP A 4 -10.63 -24.41 -4.23
N PRO A 5 -11.00 -25.65 -3.91
CA PRO A 5 -10.40 -26.78 -4.59
C PRO A 5 -10.56 -26.63 -6.09
N MET A 6 -9.45 -26.58 -6.83
CA MET A 6 -9.42 -26.27 -8.28
C MET A 6 -10.28 -27.19 -9.14
N TYR A 7 -10.67 -28.35 -8.59
CA TYR A 7 -11.51 -29.34 -9.26
C TYR A 7 -13.02 -29.17 -8.96
N LEU A 8 -13.40 -28.24 -8.09
CA LEU A 8 -14.81 -27.95 -7.82
C LEU A 8 -15.32 -26.88 -8.81
N ILE A 9 -16.41 -27.19 -9.46
CA ILE A 9 -17.05 -26.30 -10.43
C ILE A 9 -18.38 -25.85 -9.83
N PRO A 10 -18.50 -24.58 -9.40
CA PRO A 10 -19.75 -24.06 -8.85
C PRO A 10 -20.79 -23.87 -9.98
N GLU A 11 -22.03 -24.30 -9.74
CA GLU A 11 -23.09 -24.32 -10.77
C GLU A 11 -23.52 -22.92 -11.24
N ASN A 12 -23.53 -21.92 -10.35
CA ASN A 12 -24.10 -20.61 -10.63
C ASN A 12 -23.07 -19.50 -10.77
N VAL A 13 -21.77 -19.81 -10.69
CA VAL A 13 -20.69 -18.85 -10.80
C VAL A 13 -20.17 -18.80 -12.23
N GLN A 14 -19.98 -17.59 -12.74
CA GLN A 14 -19.48 -17.38 -14.09
C GLN A 14 -18.22 -16.53 -14.07
N THR A 15 -17.22 -16.90 -14.86
CA THR A 15 -16.01 -16.11 -15.06
C THR A 15 -16.26 -14.93 -15.98
N ARG A 16 -15.71 -13.76 -15.65
CA ARG A 16 -15.75 -12.52 -16.43
C ARG A 16 -14.39 -11.84 -16.42
N TRP A 17 -14.08 -11.17 -17.52
CA TRP A 17 -12.93 -10.27 -17.61
C TRP A 17 -13.38 -8.93 -18.18
N ALA A 18 -13.07 -7.85 -17.48
CA ALA A 18 -13.13 -6.51 -18.04
C ALA A 18 -11.74 -6.13 -18.58
N SER A 19 -11.69 -5.67 -19.80
CA SER A 19 -10.45 -5.22 -20.47
C SER A 19 -10.82 -4.21 -21.57
N PRO A 20 -9.88 -3.50 -22.18
CA PRO A 20 -10.19 -2.65 -23.32
C PRO A 20 -10.88 -3.39 -24.50
N GLU A 21 -10.66 -4.70 -24.63
CA GLU A 21 -11.32 -5.55 -25.65
C GLU A 21 -12.72 -6.05 -25.21
N ASN A 22 -13.09 -5.84 -23.92
CA ASN A 22 -14.42 -6.16 -23.36
C ASN A 22 -14.71 -5.28 -22.13
N PRO A 23 -14.93 -3.96 -22.29
CA PRO A 23 -15.09 -3.03 -21.18
C PRO A 23 -16.26 -3.32 -20.24
N SER A 24 -17.33 -3.93 -20.77
CA SER A 24 -18.53 -4.31 -20.00
C SER A 24 -18.39 -5.65 -19.28
N ALA A 25 -17.32 -6.42 -19.50
CA ALA A 25 -17.16 -7.78 -19.00
C ALA A 25 -18.32 -8.72 -19.39
N GLU A 26 -19.01 -8.46 -20.48
CA GLU A 26 -20.13 -9.27 -20.93
C GLU A 26 -19.68 -10.62 -21.50
N LYS A 27 -20.52 -11.65 -21.31
CA LYS A 27 -20.28 -12.97 -21.88
C LYS A 27 -20.33 -12.94 -23.41
N GLY A 28 -19.28 -13.41 -24.07
CA GLY A 28 -19.24 -13.54 -25.53
C GLY A 28 -19.05 -12.22 -26.27
N ARG A 29 -18.60 -11.15 -25.59
CA ARG A 29 -18.41 -9.81 -26.18
C ARG A 29 -16.95 -9.41 -26.38
N ALA A 30 -16.00 -10.20 -25.90
CA ALA A 30 -14.58 -9.89 -26.08
C ALA A 30 -14.19 -9.91 -27.58
N CYS A 31 -13.42 -8.90 -28.01
CA CYS A 31 -12.96 -8.72 -29.39
C CYS A 31 -14.12 -8.71 -30.43
N PHE A 32 -15.31 -8.30 -30.01
CA PHE A 32 -16.53 -8.35 -30.85
C PHE A 32 -16.40 -7.54 -32.14
N ASP A 33 -15.77 -6.37 -32.05
CA ASP A 33 -15.67 -5.43 -33.18
C ASP A 33 -14.70 -5.88 -34.29
N ASN A 34 -13.98 -7.00 -34.13
CA ASN A 34 -12.98 -7.48 -35.07
C ASN A 34 -12.97 -9.01 -35.19
N ASP A 35 -14.14 -9.63 -35.23
CA ASP A 35 -14.32 -11.06 -35.45
C ASP A 35 -13.43 -11.95 -34.54
N GLY A 36 -13.32 -11.58 -33.26
CA GLY A 36 -12.52 -12.31 -32.28
C GLY A 36 -11.02 -12.02 -32.31
N ARG A 37 -10.60 -11.02 -33.08
CA ARG A 37 -9.18 -10.61 -33.16
C ARG A 37 -8.92 -9.32 -32.38
N LYS A 38 -7.70 -9.17 -31.90
CA LYS A 38 -7.23 -7.96 -31.18
C LYS A 38 -7.44 -6.69 -31.98
N ARG A 39 -8.07 -5.67 -31.35
CA ARG A 39 -8.29 -4.35 -31.95
C ARG A 39 -8.08 -3.20 -30.97
N HIS A 40 -8.56 -3.31 -29.72
CA HIS A 40 -8.53 -2.27 -28.69
C HIS A 40 -7.71 -2.73 -27.47
N PRO A 41 -6.37 -2.87 -27.59
CA PRO A 41 -5.58 -3.47 -26.52
C PRO A 41 -5.34 -2.56 -25.31
N PHE A 42 -5.58 -1.26 -25.44
CA PHE A 42 -5.36 -0.25 -24.40
C PHE A 42 -6.32 0.91 -24.54
N ILE A 43 -6.39 1.73 -23.52
CA ILE A 43 -7.02 3.05 -23.53
C ILE A 43 -5.97 4.13 -23.34
N SER A 44 -6.26 5.36 -23.82
CA SER A 44 -5.50 6.56 -23.47
C SER A 44 -6.20 7.29 -22.34
N LEU A 45 -5.42 7.89 -21.43
CA LEU A 45 -5.93 8.65 -20.30
C LEU A 45 -5.31 10.07 -20.32
N PRO A 46 -5.97 11.04 -20.98
CA PRO A 46 -5.56 12.44 -20.94
C PRO A 46 -5.47 12.98 -19.52
N ALA A 47 -4.73 14.08 -19.36
CA ALA A 47 -4.66 14.83 -18.10
C ALA A 47 -6.07 15.18 -17.59
N GLY A 48 -6.36 14.88 -16.34
CA GLY A 48 -7.66 15.10 -15.70
C GLY A 48 -8.76 14.11 -16.07
N ALA A 49 -8.52 13.16 -16.98
CA ALA A 49 -9.51 12.19 -17.41
C ALA A 49 -9.62 10.98 -16.45
N SER A 50 -10.81 10.38 -16.43
CA SER A 50 -11.08 9.13 -15.72
C SER A 50 -11.53 8.04 -16.68
N ALA A 51 -11.25 6.79 -16.33
CA ALA A 51 -11.77 5.62 -17.02
C ALA A 51 -12.31 4.60 -16.01
N THR A 52 -13.44 4.01 -16.33
CA THR A 52 -14.01 2.88 -15.60
C THR A 52 -13.40 1.59 -16.14
N LEU A 53 -12.72 0.85 -15.26
CA LEU A 53 -12.06 -0.43 -15.59
C LEU A 53 -13.00 -1.62 -15.42
N LEU A 54 -13.95 -1.51 -14.49
CA LEU A 54 -15.00 -2.51 -14.22
C LEU A 54 -16.26 -1.78 -13.75
N ASP A 55 -17.42 -2.17 -14.27
CA ASP A 55 -18.73 -1.76 -13.74
C ASP A 55 -19.71 -2.96 -13.83
N LEU A 56 -19.94 -3.56 -12.69
CA LEU A 56 -20.89 -4.67 -12.52
C LEU A 56 -22.01 -4.23 -11.59
N GLN A 57 -23.25 -4.44 -12.02
CA GLN A 57 -24.45 -4.05 -11.28
C GLN A 57 -25.44 -5.21 -11.21
N ASN A 58 -26.23 -5.23 -10.11
CA ASN A 58 -27.28 -6.22 -9.87
C ASN A 58 -26.77 -7.67 -9.88
N THR A 59 -25.54 -7.89 -9.44
CA THR A 59 -24.91 -9.20 -9.30
C THR A 59 -23.95 -9.24 -8.12
N SER A 60 -23.85 -10.39 -7.47
CA SER A 60 -22.78 -10.69 -6.53
C SER A 60 -21.55 -11.21 -7.27
N GLY A 61 -20.40 -11.17 -6.62
CA GLY A 61 -19.19 -11.71 -7.22
C GLY A 61 -17.93 -11.43 -6.42
N THR A 62 -16.78 -11.75 -7.02
CA THR A 62 -15.46 -11.49 -6.44
C THR A 62 -14.52 -11.01 -7.55
N VAL A 63 -13.90 -9.84 -7.38
CA VAL A 63 -12.73 -9.48 -8.17
C VAL A 63 -11.58 -10.38 -7.71
N ARG A 64 -10.99 -11.14 -8.63
CA ARG A 64 -10.00 -12.19 -8.35
C ARG A 64 -8.58 -11.75 -8.67
N ARG A 65 -8.43 -10.91 -9.71
CA ARG A 65 -7.15 -10.39 -10.14
C ARG A 65 -7.33 -9.03 -10.80
N ILE A 66 -6.36 -8.15 -10.57
CA ILE A 66 -6.19 -6.92 -11.35
C ILE A 66 -4.77 -6.95 -11.93
N TRP A 67 -4.67 -6.85 -13.25
CA TRP A 67 -3.41 -6.63 -13.94
C TRP A 67 -3.46 -5.30 -14.70
N ILE A 68 -2.39 -4.52 -14.57
CA ILE A 68 -2.24 -3.24 -15.26
C ILE A 68 -0.79 -3.11 -15.78
N THR A 69 -0.61 -2.41 -16.89
CA THR A 69 0.67 -1.82 -17.29
C THR A 69 0.43 -0.49 -18.02
N ILE A 70 1.37 0.43 -17.85
CA ILE A 70 1.32 1.78 -18.42
C ILE A 70 2.63 2.11 -19.12
N ASP A 71 2.61 2.98 -20.13
CA ASP A 71 3.81 3.38 -20.87
C ASP A 71 4.70 4.37 -20.11
N ASP A 72 4.16 5.24 -19.28
CA ASP A 72 4.91 6.16 -18.42
C ASP A 72 4.82 5.75 -16.94
N ARG A 73 5.94 5.33 -16.36
CA ARG A 73 6.07 4.84 -14.98
C ARG A 73 6.92 5.73 -14.08
N ARG A 74 7.04 7.02 -14.42
CA ARG A 74 7.70 8.00 -13.55
C ARG A 74 6.91 8.21 -12.24
N PRO A 75 7.55 8.67 -11.15
CA PRO A 75 6.90 8.89 -9.86
C PRO A 75 5.61 9.71 -9.96
N LYS A 76 5.62 10.75 -10.80
CA LYS A 76 4.45 11.59 -11.08
C LYS A 76 3.24 10.79 -11.57
N MET A 77 3.44 9.79 -12.45
CA MET A 77 2.35 8.96 -12.96
C MET A 77 1.92 7.93 -11.92
N LEU A 78 2.88 7.27 -11.26
CA LEU A 78 2.58 6.24 -10.26
C LEU A 78 1.78 6.78 -9.07
N ARG A 79 2.05 8.00 -8.62
CA ARG A 79 1.35 8.66 -7.51
C ARG A 79 0.33 9.70 -7.93
N GLY A 80 0.39 10.17 -9.16
CA GLY A 80 -0.59 11.09 -9.73
C GLY A 80 -1.84 10.41 -10.27
N PHE A 81 -1.80 9.13 -10.57
CA PHE A 81 -2.99 8.34 -10.86
C PHE A 81 -3.68 7.91 -9.58
N ARG A 82 -4.99 8.16 -9.50
CA ARG A 82 -5.85 7.70 -8.41
C ARG A 82 -6.61 6.45 -8.85
N LEU A 83 -6.52 5.38 -8.06
CA LEU A 83 -7.32 4.17 -8.19
C LEU A 83 -8.44 4.21 -7.14
N GLU A 84 -9.67 4.02 -7.60
CA GLU A 84 -10.86 3.99 -6.73
C GLU A 84 -11.64 2.69 -6.94
N MET A 85 -12.16 2.14 -5.84
CA MET A 85 -13.03 0.96 -5.88
C MET A 85 -14.26 1.21 -5.03
N PHE A 86 -15.41 0.86 -5.60
CA PHE A 86 -16.72 1.04 -4.98
C PHE A 86 -17.44 -0.30 -4.95
N TRP A 87 -18.00 -0.64 -3.81
CA TRP A 87 -18.75 -1.87 -3.60
C TRP A 87 -20.23 -1.57 -3.39
N ASP A 88 -21.10 -2.41 -3.98
CA ASP A 88 -22.53 -2.46 -3.73
C ASP A 88 -23.26 -1.12 -3.92
N GLY A 89 -22.86 -0.34 -4.92
CA GLY A 89 -23.48 0.94 -5.23
C GLY A 89 -23.18 2.07 -4.25
N ALA A 90 -22.19 1.89 -3.36
CA ALA A 90 -21.76 2.94 -2.43
C ALA A 90 -21.35 4.22 -3.17
N ALA A 91 -21.73 5.38 -2.63
CA ALA A 91 -21.43 6.69 -3.21
C ALA A 91 -19.96 7.08 -2.96
N THR A 92 -19.37 6.63 -1.86
CA THR A 92 -17.96 6.86 -1.50
C THR A 92 -17.12 5.62 -1.74
N PRO A 93 -15.86 5.77 -2.20
CA PRO A 93 -15.01 4.63 -2.47
C PRO A 93 -14.52 3.95 -1.18
N ALA A 94 -14.46 2.63 -1.18
CA ALA A 94 -13.77 1.84 -0.17
C ALA A 94 -12.24 1.92 -0.32
N VAL A 95 -11.77 2.09 -1.54
CA VAL A 95 -10.37 2.28 -1.93
C VAL A 95 -10.26 3.59 -2.69
N SER A 96 -9.39 4.50 -2.24
CA SER A 96 -8.99 5.72 -2.96
C SER A 96 -7.52 6.00 -2.65
N VAL A 97 -6.63 5.51 -3.52
CA VAL A 97 -5.18 5.52 -3.27
C VAL A 97 -4.40 5.75 -4.57
N PRO A 98 -3.10 6.14 -4.50
CA PRO A 98 -2.25 6.21 -5.68
C PRO A 98 -2.08 4.83 -6.32
N LEU A 99 -2.07 4.80 -7.65
CA LEU A 99 -1.99 3.56 -8.42
C LEU A 99 -0.80 2.69 -8.03
N GLY A 100 0.42 3.26 -8.00
CA GLY A 100 1.63 2.50 -7.69
C GLY A 100 1.60 1.91 -6.27
N ASP A 101 1.22 2.74 -5.30
CA ASP A 101 1.22 2.36 -3.88
C ASP A 101 0.17 1.27 -3.58
N PHE A 102 -0.98 1.24 -4.28
CA PHE A 102 -1.95 0.14 -4.15
C PHE A 102 -1.33 -1.21 -4.47
N PHE A 103 -0.48 -1.28 -5.49
CA PHE A 103 0.20 -2.52 -5.90
C PHE A 103 1.52 -2.76 -5.15
N SER A 104 1.69 -2.16 -3.97
CA SER A 104 2.92 -2.27 -3.16
C SER A 104 4.17 -1.68 -3.83
N LEU A 105 4.02 -0.77 -4.80
CA LEU A 105 5.12 -0.05 -5.47
C LEU A 105 5.23 1.37 -4.93
N GLY A 106 5.63 1.46 -3.66
CA GLY A 106 5.80 2.73 -2.95
C GLY A 106 6.96 3.58 -3.48
N LEU A 107 7.15 4.78 -2.92
CA LEU A 107 8.14 5.78 -3.32
C LEU A 107 7.98 6.27 -4.77
N GLY A 108 6.85 5.96 -5.45
CA GLY A 108 6.70 6.25 -6.88
C GLY A 108 7.74 5.53 -7.74
N ARG A 109 8.17 4.33 -7.35
CA ARG A 109 9.27 3.60 -7.99
C ARG A 109 8.85 2.19 -8.38
N MET A 110 9.04 1.87 -9.66
CA MET A 110 8.88 0.50 -10.14
C MET A 110 10.07 -0.36 -9.69
N THR A 111 9.77 -1.58 -9.27
CA THR A 111 10.78 -2.59 -8.91
C THR A 111 10.25 -3.99 -9.18
N THR A 112 11.14 -4.94 -9.38
CA THR A 112 10.79 -6.36 -9.53
C THR A 112 10.60 -6.99 -8.17
N PHE A 113 9.41 -7.58 -7.95
CA PHE A 113 9.15 -8.38 -6.76
C PHE A 113 7.99 -9.35 -6.97
N HIS A 114 7.90 -10.35 -6.10
CA HIS A 114 6.81 -11.30 -6.01
C HIS A 114 6.42 -11.50 -4.56
N SER A 115 5.11 -11.42 -4.28
CA SER A 115 4.55 -11.76 -2.98
C SER A 115 3.30 -12.62 -3.14
N ALA A 116 2.67 -13.00 -2.03
CA ALA A 116 1.45 -13.79 -2.05
C ALA A 116 0.24 -13.04 -2.64
N LEU A 117 0.22 -11.71 -2.59
CA LEU A 117 -0.94 -10.91 -2.99
C LEU A 117 -0.63 -9.90 -4.11
N PHE A 118 0.63 -9.51 -4.25
CA PHE A 118 1.08 -8.54 -5.25
C PHE A 118 2.33 -9.01 -5.97
N SER A 119 2.48 -8.62 -7.23
CA SER A 119 3.74 -8.81 -7.94
C SER A 119 3.94 -7.77 -9.04
N SER A 120 5.19 -7.52 -9.35
CA SER A 120 5.64 -6.73 -10.49
C SER A 120 6.78 -7.47 -11.20
N PRO A 121 6.46 -8.49 -12.01
CA PRO A 121 7.46 -9.20 -12.79
C PRO A 121 8.22 -8.22 -13.69
N GLU A 122 9.55 -8.32 -13.72
CA GLU A 122 10.42 -7.42 -14.48
C GLU A 122 10.30 -5.91 -14.15
N GLY A 123 9.54 -5.52 -13.08
CA GLY A 123 9.34 -4.11 -12.72
C GLY A 123 8.58 -3.29 -13.77
N ARG A 124 7.64 -3.89 -14.52
CA ARG A 124 6.91 -3.22 -15.60
C ARG A 124 5.39 -3.30 -15.49
N SER A 125 4.87 -4.15 -14.65
CA SER A 125 3.43 -4.37 -14.48
C SER A 125 3.03 -4.33 -13.03
N PHE A 126 1.74 -4.21 -12.82
CA PHE A 126 1.07 -4.18 -11.54
C PHE A 126 0.14 -5.39 -11.47
N ASN A 127 0.31 -6.26 -10.50
CA ASN A 127 -0.56 -7.40 -10.28
C ASN A 127 -1.05 -7.41 -8.84
N CYS A 128 -2.35 -7.63 -8.67
CA CYS A 128 -3.01 -7.85 -7.40
C CYS A 128 -3.91 -9.07 -7.51
N ILE A 129 -3.81 -10.00 -6.55
CA ILE A 129 -4.66 -11.18 -6.44
C ILE A 129 -5.39 -11.26 -5.09
N ILE A 130 -5.57 -10.10 -4.43
CA ILE A 130 -6.43 -10.02 -3.24
C ILE A 130 -7.87 -10.30 -3.67
N PRO A 131 -8.57 -11.27 -3.06
CA PRO A 131 -10.00 -11.46 -3.33
C PRO A 131 -10.81 -10.25 -2.85
N MET A 132 -11.68 -9.71 -3.70
CA MET A 132 -12.51 -8.55 -3.39
C MET A 132 -13.99 -8.90 -3.56
N PRO A 133 -14.65 -9.42 -2.52
CA PRO A 133 -16.06 -9.79 -2.58
C PRO A 133 -16.97 -8.56 -2.71
N PHE A 134 -18.08 -8.73 -3.43
CA PHE A 134 -19.18 -7.77 -3.52
C PHE A 134 -20.53 -8.51 -3.61
N ARG A 135 -21.61 -7.90 -3.12
CA ARG A 135 -22.93 -8.56 -2.99
C ARG A 135 -23.91 -8.15 -4.09
N THR A 136 -23.84 -6.89 -4.54
CA THR A 136 -24.81 -6.35 -5.52
C THR A 136 -24.13 -5.62 -6.67
N GLY A 137 -22.84 -5.30 -6.56
CA GLY A 137 -22.09 -4.65 -7.63
C GLY A 137 -20.69 -4.23 -7.24
N ALA A 138 -19.85 -4.02 -8.26
CA ALA A 138 -18.47 -3.54 -8.12
C ALA A 138 -18.15 -2.53 -9.21
N ARG A 139 -17.53 -1.40 -8.85
CA ARG A 139 -17.04 -0.42 -9.81
C ARG A 139 -15.61 -0.04 -9.47
N ILE A 140 -14.72 -0.12 -10.49
CA ILE A 140 -13.30 0.24 -10.38
C ILE A 140 -13.02 1.35 -11.38
N VAL A 141 -12.44 2.45 -10.89
CA VAL A 141 -12.15 3.66 -11.67
C VAL A 141 -10.69 4.04 -11.50
N VAL A 142 -10.06 4.49 -12.58
CA VAL A 142 -8.77 5.15 -12.54
C VAL A 142 -8.90 6.58 -13.05
N THR A 143 -8.26 7.53 -12.36
CA THR A 143 -8.24 8.95 -12.73
C THR A 143 -6.80 9.44 -12.88
N ASN A 144 -6.48 10.03 -14.02
CA ASN A 144 -5.22 10.73 -14.23
C ASN A 144 -5.31 12.15 -13.62
N GLU A 145 -4.84 12.32 -12.40
CA GLU A 145 -4.83 13.65 -11.73
C GLU A 145 -3.54 14.44 -11.99
N THR A 146 -2.75 14.03 -12.98
CA THR A 146 -1.57 14.76 -13.43
C THR A 146 -1.91 15.76 -14.54
N ASP A 147 -0.94 16.58 -14.92
CA ASP A 147 -1.00 17.50 -16.06
C ASP A 147 -0.37 16.93 -17.34
N VAL A 148 -0.18 15.59 -17.39
CA VAL A 148 0.47 14.87 -18.50
C VAL A 148 -0.46 13.77 -19.00
N ASP A 149 -0.65 13.72 -20.32
CA ASP A 149 -1.41 12.66 -20.96
C ASP A 149 -0.68 11.32 -20.85
N LEU A 150 -1.42 10.25 -20.62
CA LEU A 150 -0.95 8.88 -20.72
C LEU A 150 -1.46 8.27 -22.03
N ASN A 151 -0.54 7.81 -22.88
CA ASN A 151 -0.92 7.29 -24.20
C ASN A 151 -1.45 5.87 -24.14
N SER A 152 -0.91 5.03 -23.24
CA SER A 152 -1.24 3.61 -23.21
C SER A 152 -1.43 3.10 -21.78
N PHE A 153 -2.67 2.74 -21.45
CA PHE A 153 -3.08 2.08 -20.22
C PHE A 153 -3.70 0.74 -20.58
N TYR A 154 -2.99 -0.34 -20.29
CA TYR A 154 -3.45 -1.71 -20.49
C TYR A 154 -3.97 -2.26 -19.17
N TYR A 155 -5.07 -2.99 -19.19
CA TYR A 155 -5.63 -3.61 -17.99
C TYR A 155 -6.43 -4.87 -18.27
N ASP A 156 -6.45 -5.77 -17.29
CA ASP A 156 -7.41 -6.85 -17.12
C ASP A 156 -7.92 -6.82 -15.68
N VAL A 157 -9.23 -6.88 -15.50
CA VAL A 157 -9.88 -7.09 -14.21
C VAL A 157 -10.64 -8.39 -14.27
N ASP A 158 -10.08 -9.42 -13.67
CA ASP A 158 -10.63 -10.78 -13.69
C ASP A 158 -11.55 -10.96 -12.49
N CYS A 159 -12.77 -11.40 -12.72
CA CYS A 159 -13.75 -11.58 -11.67
C CYS A 159 -14.64 -12.80 -11.90
N THR A 160 -15.30 -13.22 -10.85
CA THR A 160 -16.43 -14.13 -10.90
C THR A 160 -17.71 -13.37 -10.58
N VAL A 161 -18.83 -13.77 -11.16
CA VAL A 161 -20.17 -13.26 -10.87
C VAL A 161 -21.10 -14.40 -10.50
N GLY A 162 -22.05 -14.12 -9.61
CA GLY A 162 -22.96 -15.14 -9.06
C GLY A 162 -22.39 -15.85 -7.82
N ASP A 163 -21.28 -15.38 -7.26
CA ASP A 163 -20.73 -15.92 -6.01
C ASP A 163 -21.73 -15.77 -4.85
N ALA A 164 -21.94 -16.85 -4.09
CA ALA A 164 -22.69 -16.83 -2.86
C ALA A 164 -21.72 -16.53 -1.68
N HIS A 165 -21.76 -15.31 -1.17
CA HIS A 165 -20.94 -14.94 -0.03
C HIS A 165 -21.64 -15.18 1.30
N PRO A 166 -20.95 -15.73 2.32
CA PRO A 166 -21.47 -15.78 3.67
C PRO A 166 -21.66 -14.34 4.22
N GLU A 167 -22.52 -14.19 5.21
CA GLU A 167 -22.77 -12.89 5.84
C GLU A 167 -21.49 -12.24 6.38
N ALA A 168 -20.57 -13.04 6.88
CA ALA A 168 -19.27 -12.61 7.40
C ALA A 168 -18.25 -12.22 6.31
N ALA A 169 -18.56 -12.32 5.01
CA ALA A 169 -17.65 -11.86 3.96
C ALA A 169 -17.55 -10.34 3.97
N ALA A 170 -16.34 -9.82 4.12
CA ALA A 170 -16.04 -8.41 4.24
C ALA A 170 -15.53 -7.82 2.93
N TYR A 171 -15.61 -6.51 2.79
CA TYR A 171 -15.19 -5.75 1.60
C TYR A 171 -13.74 -5.30 1.75
N LEU A 172 -13.00 -5.28 0.63
CA LEU A 172 -11.64 -4.73 0.62
C LEU A 172 -11.65 -3.21 0.70
N HIS A 173 -10.79 -2.68 1.55
CA HIS A 173 -10.48 -1.27 1.70
C HIS A 173 -8.98 -1.03 1.59
N ALA A 174 -8.61 0.23 1.29
CA ALA A 174 -7.23 0.67 1.39
C ALA A 174 -7.14 2.13 1.83
N HIS A 175 -6.07 2.46 2.54
CA HIS A 175 -5.75 3.81 2.99
C HIS A 175 -4.31 4.15 2.64
N TRP A 176 -4.09 5.35 2.09
CA TRP A 176 -2.76 5.86 1.77
C TRP A 176 -2.48 7.16 2.51
N ARG A 177 -1.25 7.28 3.01
CA ARG A 177 -0.77 8.49 3.69
C ARG A 177 0.70 8.74 3.36
N ARG A 178 1.12 9.99 3.45
CA ARG A 178 2.53 10.43 3.42
C ARG A 178 2.71 11.65 4.32
N GLU A 179 3.81 11.68 5.05
CA GLU A 179 4.28 12.83 5.82
C GLU A 179 5.70 13.19 5.40
N VAL A 180 5.97 14.49 5.20
CA VAL A 180 7.26 15.04 4.74
C VAL A 180 7.57 16.34 5.48
N PRO A 181 8.39 16.30 6.55
CA PRO A 181 8.78 15.14 7.32
C PRO A 181 7.65 14.64 8.25
N THR A 182 7.83 13.48 8.87
CA THR A 182 6.95 13.00 9.94
C THR A 182 6.92 13.95 11.12
N THR A 183 5.85 13.92 11.94
CA THR A 183 5.73 14.76 13.13
C THR A 183 6.69 14.27 14.22
N PHE A 184 7.47 15.23 14.80
CA PHE A 184 8.46 14.90 15.81
C PHE A 184 7.80 14.40 17.10
N LEU A 185 8.33 13.32 17.67
CA LEU A 185 7.81 12.64 18.87
C LEU A 185 6.41 12.01 18.70
N GLU A 186 5.94 11.86 17.48
CA GLU A 186 4.68 11.16 17.18
C GLU A 186 4.94 9.93 16.32
N ASP A 187 4.20 8.87 16.58
CA ASP A 187 4.20 7.71 15.69
C ASP A 187 3.58 8.08 14.33
N TYR A 188 4.17 7.62 13.24
CA TYR A 188 3.55 7.71 11.93
C TYR A 188 2.34 6.77 11.86
N THR A 189 1.19 7.29 11.47
CA THR A 189 -0.04 6.51 11.33
C THR A 189 -0.07 5.77 10.00
N ILE A 190 -0.01 4.43 10.04
CA ILE A 190 -0.16 3.54 8.88
C ILE A 190 -1.63 3.41 8.50
N LEU A 191 -2.48 3.12 9.48
CA LEU A 191 -3.94 3.03 9.35
C LEU A 191 -4.57 3.87 10.47
N PRO A 192 -5.28 4.97 10.16
CA PRO A 192 -6.10 5.67 11.15
C PRO A 192 -7.11 4.72 11.78
N GLN A 193 -7.66 5.06 12.94
CA GLN A 193 -8.67 4.23 13.57
C GLN A 193 -9.84 3.99 12.62
N VAL A 194 -10.10 2.73 12.34
CA VAL A 194 -11.30 2.25 11.64
C VAL A 194 -12.18 1.51 12.64
N GLU A 195 -13.47 1.84 12.64
CA GLU A 195 -14.45 1.16 13.48
C GLU A 195 -15.18 0.11 12.65
N GLY A 196 -15.62 -0.97 13.30
CA GLY A 196 -16.34 -2.08 12.69
C GLY A 196 -15.67 -3.43 12.92
N HIS A 197 -16.13 -4.44 12.20
CA HIS A 197 -15.61 -5.79 12.25
C HIS A 197 -14.76 -6.04 10.99
N GLY A 198 -13.51 -6.46 11.18
CA GLY A 198 -12.65 -6.58 10.02
C GLY A 198 -11.32 -7.31 10.26
N ARG A 199 -10.43 -7.12 9.28
CA ARG A 199 -9.09 -7.73 9.30
C ARG A 199 -8.09 -6.76 8.71
N PHE A 200 -7.07 -6.39 9.45
CA PHE A 200 -5.91 -5.70 8.88
C PHE A 200 -5.08 -6.70 8.08
N LEU A 201 -5.00 -6.49 6.77
CA LEU A 201 -4.32 -7.41 5.86
C LEU A 201 -2.83 -7.12 5.76
N GLY A 202 -2.42 -5.88 6.07
CA GLY A 202 -1.03 -5.45 6.03
C GLY A 202 -0.84 -4.11 5.33
N CYS A 203 0.41 -3.77 5.08
CA CYS A 203 0.77 -2.51 4.43
C CYS A 203 2.06 -2.62 3.60
N ASN A 204 2.26 -1.64 2.72
CA ASN A 204 3.60 -1.25 2.32
C ASN A 204 4.00 0.03 3.06
N LEU A 205 5.30 0.23 3.21
CA LEU A 205 5.90 1.45 3.74
C LEU A 205 7.05 1.87 2.81
N GLY A 206 7.11 3.17 2.53
CA GLY A 206 8.23 3.80 1.85
C GLY A 206 8.89 4.80 2.78
N VAL A 207 10.20 4.73 2.91
CA VAL A 207 11.01 5.64 3.73
C VAL A 207 12.09 6.28 2.86
N ILE A 208 12.15 7.61 2.89
CA ILE A 208 13.27 8.40 2.40
C ILE A 208 13.91 9.04 3.64
N ALA A 209 14.99 8.42 4.11
CA ALA A 209 15.64 8.86 5.32
C ALA A 209 16.37 10.21 5.13
N ASP A 210 16.19 11.14 6.08
CA ASP A 210 16.82 12.46 6.05
C ASP A 210 18.32 12.38 6.38
N THR A 211 19.11 12.05 5.34
CA THR A 211 20.58 12.01 5.46
C THR A 211 21.20 13.40 5.57
N GLY A 212 20.49 14.46 5.21
CA GLY A 212 20.94 15.83 5.38
C GLY A 212 21.01 16.22 6.86
N ARG A 213 20.05 15.81 7.66
CA ARG A 213 19.99 16.07 9.08
C ARG A 213 20.66 15.00 9.93
N TYR A 214 20.38 13.72 9.65
CA TYR A 214 20.80 12.61 10.49
C TYR A 214 21.97 11.80 9.92
N TYR A 215 22.56 12.28 8.82
CA TYR A 215 23.66 11.63 8.12
C TYR A 215 23.27 10.20 7.71
N ARG A 216 24.14 9.21 7.92
CA ARG A 216 23.90 7.81 7.59
C ARG A 216 23.56 6.95 8.82
N SER A 217 23.05 7.59 9.90
CA SER A 217 22.54 6.85 11.05
C SER A 217 21.36 5.94 10.64
N TRP A 218 21.23 4.82 11.31
CA TRP A 218 20.15 3.86 11.06
C TRP A 218 18.79 4.49 11.36
N TRP A 219 17.80 4.28 10.49
CA TRP A 219 16.50 4.92 10.56
C TRP A 219 15.38 4.00 11.10
N GLY A 220 15.61 2.68 11.15
CA GLY A 220 14.56 1.66 11.24
C GLY A 220 14.47 0.97 12.59
N GLU A 221 14.61 1.67 13.71
CA GLU A 221 14.41 1.13 15.06
C GLU A 221 12.95 1.22 15.54
N GLY A 222 12.09 1.91 14.77
CA GLY A 222 10.72 2.16 15.17
C GLY A 222 9.85 0.92 15.14
N GLU A 223 9.13 0.69 16.23
CA GLU A 223 8.22 -0.44 16.43
C GLU A 223 6.90 -0.21 15.68
N VAL A 224 6.41 -1.23 14.97
CA VAL A 224 5.03 -1.25 14.48
C VAL A 224 4.12 -1.62 15.65
N LYS A 225 3.06 -0.83 15.85
CA LYS A 225 2.07 -1.00 16.90
C LYS A 225 0.68 -1.15 16.29
N VAL A 226 -0.10 -2.13 16.75
CA VAL A 226 -1.48 -2.30 16.33
C VAL A 226 -2.39 -2.32 17.56
N TYR A 227 -3.27 -1.34 17.59
CA TYR A 227 -4.29 -1.15 18.63
C TYR A 227 -5.59 -1.81 18.16
N LEU A 228 -6.15 -2.67 18.98
CA LEU A 228 -7.33 -3.47 18.67
C LEU A 228 -8.42 -3.25 19.72
N ASP A 229 -9.66 -3.20 19.27
CA ASP A 229 -10.88 -3.41 20.08
C ASP A 229 -10.94 -2.60 21.38
N GLY A 230 -10.62 -1.31 21.30
CA GLY A 230 -10.69 -0.39 22.45
C GLY A 230 -9.37 -0.15 23.15
N ASP A 231 -8.26 -0.66 22.63
CA ASP A 231 -6.93 -0.25 23.07
C ASP A 231 -6.75 1.26 22.93
N THR A 232 -6.14 1.89 23.92
CA THR A 232 -5.92 3.35 23.94
C THR A 232 -4.45 3.71 24.15
N THR A 233 -3.94 3.45 25.36
CA THR A 233 -2.57 3.81 25.74
C THR A 233 -1.55 2.77 25.29
N HIS A 234 -1.93 1.50 25.30
CA HIS A 234 -1.04 0.39 24.96
C HIS A 234 -1.63 -0.45 23.85
N PRO A 235 -0.84 -0.77 22.80
CA PRO A 235 -1.29 -1.63 21.71
C PRO A 235 -1.40 -3.09 22.16
N THR A 236 -2.28 -3.86 21.53
CA THR A 236 -2.29 -5.31 21.66
C THR A 236 -1.08 -5.95 20.97
N LEU A 237 -0.64 -5.42 19.82
CA LEU A 237 0.52 -5.94 19.10
C LEU A 237 1.59 -4.86 19.00
N CYS A 238 2.82 -5.22 19.35
CA CYS A 238 4.00 -4.36 19.25
C CYS A 238 5.22 -5.21 18.86
N GLY A 239 5.98 -4.74 17.90
CA GLY A 239 7.26 -5.34 17.50
C GLY A 239 8.43 -4.84 18.34
N THR A 240 9.65 -5.00 17.82
CA THR A 240 10.90 -4.55 18.44
C THR A 240 11.71 -3.61 17.54
N GLY A 241 11.27 -3.39 16.29
CA GLY A 241 11.88 -2.52 15.29
C GLY A 241 11.18 -2.60 13.96
N THR A 242 11.59 -1.78 13.02
CA THR A 242 11.03 -1.80 11.66
C THR A 242 11.47 -3.04 10.87
N GLU A 243 12.71 -3.47 11.04
CA GLU A 243 13.27 -4.62 10.36
C GLU A 243 12.66 -5.95 10.83
N ASP A 244 12.32 -6.11 12.10
CA ASP A 244 11.68 -7.33 12.59
C ASP A 244 10.26 -7.46 12.06
N TYR A 245 9.53 -6.33 11.92
CA TYR A 245 8.19 -6.33 11.34
C TYR A 245 8.17 -6.95 9.94
N ILE A 246 9.21 -6.76 9.15
CA ILE A 246 9.33 -7.34 7.80
C ILE A 246 10.22 -8.57 7.75
N GLY A 247 10.63 -9.12 8.91
CA GLY A 247 11.30 -10.41 9.04
C GLY A 247 12.79 -10.42 8.74
N THR A 248 13.45 -9.25 8.83
CA THR A 248 14.92 -9.15 8.83
C THR A 248 15.44 -8.94 10.26
N GLY A 249 16.73 -8.74 10.42
CA GLY A 249 17.38 -8.42 11.68
C GLY A 249 18.72 -7.74 11.41
N TRP A 250 19.11 -6.82 12.33
CA TRP A 250 20.37 -6.10 12.29
C TRP A 250 20.56 -5.19 11.08
N GLY A 251 19.46 -4.77 10.45
CA GLY A 251 19.46 -3.87 9.30
C GLY A 251 18.54 -4.32 8.18
N GLN A 252 18.55 -3.59 7.05
CA GLN A 252 17.61 -3.74 5.96
C GLN A 252 18.31 -3.92 4.62
N GLY A 253 18.23 -5.12 4.05
CA GLY A 253 18.66 -5.45 2.69
C GLY A 253 17.49 -5.60 1.73
N GLN A 254 17.78 -5.80 0.45
CA GLN A 254 16.76 -6.04 -0.59
C GLN A 254 16.41 -7.52 -0.68
N TYR A 255 15.14 -7.83 -0.56
CA TYR A 255 14.59 -9.19 -0.76
C TYR A 255 13.08 -9.11 -1.03
N ALA A 256 12.51 -10.18 -1.56
CA ALA A 256 11.08 -10.34 -1.71
C ALA A 256 10.68 -11.75 -1.26
N GLY A 257 9.79 -11.82 -0.27
CA GLY A 257 9.19 -13.06 0.24
C GLY A 257 7.69 -13.08 -0.02
N LEU A 258 7.03 -14.21 0.30
CA LEU A 258 5.59 -14.35 0.07
C LEU A 258 4.77 -13.35 0.89
N TYR A 259 5.13 -13.12 2.16
CA TYR A 259 4.32 -12.34 3.10
C TYR A 259 5.01 -11.08 3.61
N GLN A 260 6.31 -10.96 3.42
CA GLN A 260 7.09 -9.77 3.76
C GLN A 260 8.29 -9.63 2.82
N GLY A 261 8.77 -8.40 2.68
CA GLY A 261 9.95 -8.13 1.87
C GLY A 261 10.28 -6.64 1.84
N CYS A 262 11.53 -6.34 1.51
CA CYS A 262 12.01 -5.02 1.18
C CYS A 262 12.48 -5.03 -0.28
N HIS A 263 11.63 -4.61 -1.18
CA HIS A 263 11.92 -4.68 -2.62
C HIS A 263 12.67 -3.45 -3.14
N VAL A 264 12.82 -2.41 -2.30
CA VAL A 264 13.75 -1.29 -2.52
C VAL A 264 14.59 -1.12 -1.26
N ALA A 265 15.91 -1.31 -1.36
CA ALA A 265 16.89 -0.99 -0.33
C ALA A 265 18.07 -0.28 -0.99
N ASP A 266 17.89 1.02 -1.22
CA ASP A 266 18.89 1.87 -1.86
C ASP A 266 19.78 2.49 -0.77
N HIS A 267 20.87 1.81 -0.45
CA HIS A 267 21.81 2.23 0.59
C HIS A 267 22.59 3.51 0.24
N GLU A 268 22.66 3.89 -1.03
CA GLU A 268 23.32 5.13 -1.42
C GLU A 268 22.44 6.35 -1.12
N LYS A 269 21.18 6.26 -1.53
CA LYS A 269 20.18 7.32 -1.34
C LYS A 269 19.43 7.25 -0.01
N PHE A 270 19.57 6.17 0.73
CA PHE A 270 18.78 5.88 1.94
C PHE A 270 17.28 5.88 1.67
N HIS A 271 16.88 5.21 0.58
CA HIS A 271 15.49 5.00 0.20
C HIS A 271 15.11 3.53 0.38
N TYR A 272 14.02 3.28 1.10
CA TYR A 272 13.57 1.92 1.39
C TYR A 272 12.08 1.80 1.11
N CYS A 273 11.68 0.69 0.48
CA CYS A 273 10.28 0.34 0.33
C CYS A 273 10.10 -1.14 0.66
N PHE A 274 9.19 -1.41 1.59
CA PHE A 274 8.98 -2.74 2.15
C PHE A 274 7.50 -3.01 2.39
N TYR A 275 7.14 -4.28 2.54
CA TYR A 275 5.77 -4.71 2.78
C TYR A 275 5.69 -5.82 3.81
N ARG A 276 4.57 -5.86 4.52
CA ARG A 276 4.12 -6.99 5.34
C ARG A 276 2.67 -7.30 5.00
N LEU A 277 2.38 -8.61 4.79
CA LEU A 277 1.05 -9.13 4.49
C LEU A 277 0.69 -10.15 5.57
N HIS A 278 -0.27 -9.80 6.43
CA HIS A 278 -0.75 -10.64 7.53
C HIS A 278 -1.71 -11.72 7.02
N VAL A 279 -1.19 -12.61 6.16
CA VAL A 279 -1.94 -13.76 5.60
C VAL A 279 -1.83 -14.96 6.52
N PRO A 280 -0.60 -15.42 6.90
CA PRO A 280 -0.45 -16.56 7.80
C PRO A 280 -0.66 -16.21 9.28
N ASP A 281 -0.51 -14.95 9.65
CA ASP A 281 -0.60 -14.37 10.99
C ASP A 281 -1.70 -13.30 11.03
N PRO A 282 -3.00 -13.68 10.89
CA PRO A 282 -4.08 -12.73 10.68
C PRO A 282 -4.29 -11.80 11.87
N ILE A 283 -4.55 -10.52 11.58
CA ILE A 283 -4.90 -9.51 12.57
C ILE A 283 -6.40 -9.19 12.39
N TRP A 284 -7.23 -9.78 13.24
CA TRP A 284 -8.65 -9.51 13.28
C TRP A 284 -8.98 -8.43 14.31
N PHE A 285 -10.01 -7.67 14.04
CA PHE A 285 -10.61 -6.76 15.00
C PHE A 285 -12.14 -6.88 14.96
N HIS A 286 -12.76 -6.68 16.11
CA HIS A 286 -14.21 -6.88 16.30
C HIS A 286 -14.96 -5.55 16.45
N THR A 287 -14.27 -4.50 16.88
CA THR A 287 -14.87 -3.16 17.05
C THR A 287 -14.02 -2.05 16.44
N ALA A 288 -12.69 -2.14 16.49
CA ALA A 288 -11.81 -1.12 15.93
C ALA A 288 -10.38 -1.63 15.70
N CYS A 289 -9.69 -1.00 14.74
CA CYS A 289 -8.26 -1.19 14.49
C CYS A 289 -7.59 0.15 14.18
N HIS A 290 -6.39 0.33 14.75
CA HIS A 290 -5.49 1.45 14.47
C HIS A 290 -4.07 0.91 14.37
N ALA A 291 -3.27 1.34 13.37
CA ALA A 291 -1.89 0.88 13.21
C ALA A 291 -0.93 2.06 13.02
N THR A 292 0.18 2.03 13.75
CA THR A 292 1.23 3.05 13.72
C THR A 292 2.61 2.44 13.60
N ILE A 293 3.61 3.28 13.32
CA ILE A 293 5.03 2.92 13.43
C ILE A 293 5.78 4.08 14.07
N GLN A 294 6.55 3.79 15.11
CA GLN A 294 7.35 4.76 15.82
C GLN A 294 8.47 5.30 14.92
N GLN A 295 8.81 6.59 15.09
CA GLN A 295 9.81 7.28 14.29
C GLN A 295 11.10 7.47 15.06
N ILE A 296 11.83 6.38 15.27
CA ILE A 296 13.15 6.36 15.94
C ILE A 296 14.19 5.65 15.08
N GLY A 297 15.44 6.02 15.31
CA GLY A 297 16.60 5.39 14.72
C GLY A 297 17.73 5.20 15.70
N ALA A 298 18.87 4.75 15.21
CA ALA A 298 20.05 4.54 16.01
C ALA A 298 21.26 5.24 15.41
N TRP A 299 22.09 5.80 16.29
CA TRP A 299 23.38 6.36 15.92
C TRP A 299 24.51 5.35 16.20
N ASP A 300 25.53 5.40 15.37
CA ASP A 300 26.85 4.84 15.57
C ASP A 300 27.85 5.95 15.91
N PRO A 301 29.12 5.63 16.30
CA PRO A 301 30.10 6.64 16.68
C PRO A 301 30.39 7.67 15.58
N GLN A 302 30.33 7.28 14.30
CA GLN A 302 30.60 8.18 13.18
C GLN A 302 29.42 9.16 12.97
N SER A 303 28.21 8.67 12.88
CA SER A 303 27.02 9.51 12.71
C SER A 303 26.78 10.40 13.92
N MET A 304 27.03 9.90 15.14
CA MET A 304 26.98 10.69 16.37
C MET A 304 27.98 11.86 16.31
N ALA A 305 29.23 11.61 15.91
CA ALA A 305 30.24 12.67 15.83
C ALA A 305 29.87 13.74 14.78
N GLN A 306 29.29 13.32 13.66
CA GLN A 306 28.83 14.23 12.61
C GLN A 306 27.66 15.10 13.08
N MET A 307 26.65 14.50 13.70
CA MET A 307 25.48 15.21 14.24
C MET A 307 25.88 16.18 15.36
N TYR A 308 26.79 15.77 16.24
CA TYR A 308 27.32 16.64 17.30
C TYR A 308 28.10 17.84 16.72
N ALA A 309 28.98 17.59 15.75
CA ALA A 309 29.75 18.66 15.09
C ALA A 309 28.84 19.65 14.34
N ALA A 310 27.71 19.21 13.83
CA ALA A 310 26.68 20.05 13.21
C ALA A 310 25.82 20.82 14.20
N GLY A 311 26.02 20.65 15.53
CA GLY A 311 25.23 21.29 16.58
C GLY A 311 23.81 20.71 16.73
N LEU A 312 23.55 19.51 16.21
CA LEU A 312 22.26 18.87 16.35
C LEU A 312 22.08 18.34 17.79
N GLN A 313 20.96 18.66 18.41
CA GLN A 313 20.56 18.09 19.69
C GLN A 313 19.64 16.88 19.43
N LEU A 314 20.10 15.69 19.79
CA LEU A 314 19.27 14.48 19.73
C LEU A 314 18.39 14.35 20.98
N VAL A 315 17.24 13.72 20.79
CA VAL A 315 16.26 13.44 21.85
C VAL A 315 15.95 11.94 21.81
N HIS A 316 15.76 11.32 22.96
CA HIS A 316 15.24 9.98 23.09
C HIS A 316 14.03 10.00 24.02
N SER A 317 12.90 9.54 23.52
CA SER A 317 11.58 9.75 24.12
C SER A 317 11.29 11.26 24.25
N ASP A 318 11.29 11.83 25.44
CA ASP A 318 11.09 13.26 25.68
C ASP A 318 12.35 13.97 26.25
N ARG A 319 13.49 13.27 26.27
CA ARG A 319 14.70 13.74 26.97
C ARG A 319 15.84 14.02 26.00
N PRO A 320 16.44 15.23 26.05
CA PRO A 320 17.66 15.52 25.34
C PRO A 320 18.79 14.58 25.75
N LEU A 321 19.54 14.06 24.76
CA LEU A 321 20.73 13.25 25.01
C LEU A 321 21.93 14.12 25.40
N ASP A 322 22.75 13.66 26.33
CA ASP A 322 24.05 14.27 26.60
C ASP A 322 25.05 13.93 25.48
N MET A 323 25.02 14.71 24.40
CA MET A 323 25.81 14.49 23.18
C MET A 323 27.32 14.63 23.40
N ALA A 324 27.75 15.41 24.41
CA ALA A 324 29.15 15.62 24.70
C ALA A 324 29.75 14.59 25.63
N GLY A 325 28.96 14.05 26.53
CA GLY A 325 29.37 13.09 27.57
C GLY A 325 28.92 11.68 27.33
N GLU A 326 27.82 11.28 27.94
CA GLU A 326 27.39 9.87 28.00
C GLU A 326 27.11 9.26 26.63
N ALA A 327 26.40 9.98 25.75
CA ALA A 327 26.07 9.46 24.42
C ALA A 327 27.34 9.26 23.59
N ARG A 328 28.29 10.19 23.65
CA ARG A 328 29.57 10.09 22.92
C ARG A 328 30.46 8.95 23.41
N ALA A 329 30.31 8.53 24.63
CA ALA A 329 31.06 7.41 25.22
C ALA A 329 30.51 6.03 24.82
N ARG A 330 29.31 5.97 24.24
CA ARG A 330 28.65 4.74 23.79
C ARG A 330 28.96 4.45 22.33
N THR A 331 28.85 3.20 21.93
CA THR A 331 28.99 2.75 20.52
C THR A 331 27.67 2.71 19.77
N TYR A 332 26.55 2.90 20.46
CA TYR A 332 25.19 2.79 19.93
C TYR A 332 24.19 3.46 20.88
N GLY A 333 23.13 4.03 20.32
CA GLY A 333 21.99 4.54 21.07
C GLY A 333 20.84 4.98 20.18
N LEU A 334 19.66 5.01 20.76
CA LEU A 334 18.42 5.37 20.08
C LEU A 334 18.17 6.89 20.13
N PHE A 335 17.46 7.40 19.13
CA PHE A 335 17.00 8.78 19.11
C PHE A 335 15.78 8.97 18.21
N GLU A 336 14.95 9.99 18.51
CA GLU A 336 13.78 10.37 17.74
C GLU A 336 14.17 10.98 16.39
N ARG A 337 13.44 10.62 15.35
CA ARG A 337 13.70 11.04 13.97
C ARG A 337 12.47 11.66 13.31
N GLN A 338 12.74 12.33 12.20
CA GLN A 338 11.73 12.83 11.26
C GLN A 338 12.24 12.53 9.85
N ASP A 339 11.57 11.66 9.15
CA ASP A 339 11.92 11.25 7.79
C ASP A 339 10.70 11.47 6.86
N ASP A 340 10.87 11.33 5.55
CA ASP A 340 9.76 11.26 4.59
C ASP A 340 9.23 9.83 4.59
N VAL A 341 8.04 9.64 5.11
CA VAL A 341 7.41 8.33 5.24
C VAL A 341 6.08 8.30 4.51
N SER A 342 5.83 7.22 3.78
CA SER A 342 4.57 6.96 3.09
C SER A 342 4.13 5.53 3.27
N SER A 343 2.82 5.27 3.27
CA SER A 343 2.28 3.92 3.37
C SER A 343 0.99 3.74 2.58
N CYS A 344 0.71 2.51 2.18
CA CYS A 344 -0.60 2.05 1.76
C CYS A 344 -0.97 0.84 2.61
N ALA A 345 -2.04 0.96 3.39
CA ALA A 345 -2.60 -0.10 4.20
C ALA A 345 -3.76 -0.77 3.47
N TRP A 346 -3.86 -2.12 3.56
CA TRP A 346 -4.99 -2.88 3.05
C TRP A 346 -5.69 -3.57 4.21
N PHE A 347 -7.02 -3.57 4.18
CA PHE A 347 -7.83 -4.21 5.21
C PHE A 347 -9.19 -4.63 4.67
N TYR A 348 -9.83 -5.57 5.33
CA TYR A 348 -11.24 -5.90 5.11
C TYR A 348 -12.09 -5.26 6.20
N LEU A 349 -13.28 -4.82 5.82
CA LEU A 349 -14.28 -4.25 6.72
C LEU A 349 -15.67 -4.79 6.38
N ASP A 350 -16.52 -4.93 7.38
CA ASP A 350 -17.88 -5.48 7.29
C ASP A 350 -18.88 -4.63 6.48
N ARG A 351 -18.52 -3.43 6.06
CA ARG A 351 -19.32 -2.50 5.26
C ARG A 351 -18.58 -2.01 4.01
N PRO A 352 -19.31 -1.56 2.96
CA PRO A 352 -18.73 -1.14 1.68
C PRO A 352 -18.11 0.26 1.69
N THR A 353 -18.17 1.00 2.81
CA THR A 353 -17.66 2.37 2.96
C THR A 353 -16.80 2.50 4.21
N ASN A 354 -15.99 3.56 4.27
CA ASN A 354 -15.22 3.95 5.44
C ASN A 354 -15.25 5.48 5.60
N ASP A 355 -14.82 5.96 6.78
CA ASP A 355 -14.76 7.38 7.12
C ASP A 355 -13.31 7.88 7.19
N LEU A 356 -12.39 7.23 6.45
CA LEU A 356 -10.98 7.58 6.41
C LEU A 356 -10.77 8.93 5.71
N PRO A 357 -9.66 9.64 6.05
CA PRO A 357 -9.31 10.89 5.39
C PRO A 357 -9.20 10.73 3.88
N ALA A 358 -9.65 11.75 3.16
CA ALA A 358 -9.56 11.79 1.70
C ALA A 358 -8.09 11.77 1.23
N LEU A 359 -7.87 11.19 0.05
CA LEU A 359 -6.57 11.18 -0.59
C LEU A 359 -6.09 12.63 -0.86
N PRO A 360 -4.88 13.03 -0.45
CA PRO A 360 -4.34 14.36 -0.71
C PRO A 360 -4.23 14.67 -2.22
N PRO A 361 -4.15 15.95 -2.60
CA PRO A 361 -3.95 16.37 -3.98
C PRO A 361 -2.74 15.69 -4.64
N ALA A 362 -2.83 15.36 -5.93
CA ALA A 362 -1.79 14.62 -6.66
C ALA A 362 -0.38 15.23 -6.49
N LYS A 363 -0.26 16.56 -6.57
CA LYS A 363 1.03 17.25 -6.44
C LYS A 363 1.72 17.01 -5.10
N GLU A 364 0.96 16.87 -4.02
CA GLU A 364 1.50 16.56 -2.70
C GLU A 364 1.99 15.11 -2.61
N ARG A 365 1.28 14.18 -3.26
CA ARG A 365 1.61 12.76 -3.25
C ARG A 365 2.97 12.43 -3.87
N TYR A 366 3.35 13.14 -4.93
CA TYR A 366 4.64 12.92 -5.62
C TYR A 366 5.65 14.06 -5.41
N ALA A 367 5.38 15.04 -4.57
CA ALA A 367 6.33 16.12 -4.28
C ALA A 367 7.70 15.57 -3.85
N GLY A 368 8.79 16.10 -4.45
CA GLY A 368 10.15 15.68 -4.14
C GLY A 368 10.56 14.28 -4.65
N LEU A 369 9.69 13.58 -5.37
CA LEU A 369 10.00 12.32 -6.01
C LEU A 369 10.32 12.57 -7.49
N GLY A 370 11.57 12.67 -7.86
CA GLY A 370 12.01 12.95 -9.22
C GLY A 370 13.33 12.32 -9.56
#